data_c66908cf0ddc7bda5f33da3c60dc2cb6
#
_entry.id   c66908cf0ddc7bda5f33da3c60dc2cb6
#
_cell.length_a   1.000
_cell.length_b   1.000
_cell.length_c   1.000
_cell.angle_alpha   90.00
_cell.angle_beta   90.00
_cell.angle_gamma   90.00
#
_symmetry.space_group_name_H-M   'P 1'
#
loop_
_entity.id
_entity.type
_entity.pdbx_description
1 polymer ?
#
loop_
_entity_poly.entity_id
_entity_poly.type
_entity_poly.pdbx_seq_one_letter_code
_entity_poly.pdbx_strand_id
1 'polypeptide(L)'
;DGNPVFIKDSVPRLEEKTSEEEKPLYTCDAGFVKWVVDGLIRPISGSGLLLEPLKKETMFPNETGYAYAMNEVYDIYFSLNWVRNIAAAAASVFSGHEYMFEDSGVEVQKVPYNSIYSKAAGYNITALKPLMYNFAITEPGRFYLGAIRHTVKSEGGQEVAVYTECAVFFPILDKNGKFMLVIFENGKEYAFSDFVKAHENDTIHLTRITSSSNFLPR
;
A
#
# COMPACT_ATOMS: atom_id res chain seq x y z
N ASP A 1 0.43 15.70 20.50
CA ASP A 1 -0.89 16.12 20.00
C ASP A 1 -0.77 16.26 18.50
N GLY A 2 -0.84 15.13 17.78
CA GLY A 2 -0.74 15.10 16.32
C GLY A 2 -2.13 15.02 15.72
N ASN A 3 -2.71 16.14 15.34
CA ASN A 3 -3.83 16.13 14.43
C ASN A 3 -3.34 15.62 13.06
N PRO A 4 -4.05 14.70 12.40
CA PRO A 4 -3.67 14.28 11.06
C PRO A 4 -3.67 15.50 10.13
N VAL A 5 -2.52 15.80 9.55
CA VAL A 5 -2.40 16.83 8.54
C VAL A 5 -2.74 16.19 7.21
N PHE A 6 -3.91 16.47 6.68
CA PHE A 6 -4.30 16.06 5.33
C PHE A 6 -3.57 16.92 4.32
N ILE A 7 -2.75 16.31 3.50
CA ILE A 7 -2.00 17.01 2.45
C ILE A 7 -2.60 16.62 1.11
N LYS A 8 -3.22 17.56 0.43
CA LYS A 8 -3.83 17.40 -0.91
C LYS A 8 -2.77 17.14 -1.95
N ASP A 9 -1.70 16.87 -1.91
CA ASP A 9 -0.65 16.50 -2.87
C ASP A 9 0.57 15.92 -2.13
N SER A 10 0.37 14.81 -1.42
CA SER A 10 1.47 14.08 -0.78
C SER A 10 2.35 13.33 -1.79
N VAL A 11 2.66 13.99 -2.91
CA VAL A 11 3.74 13.55 -3.78
C VAL A 11 5.03 13.84 -3.03
N PRO A 12 5.90 12.83 -2.80
CA PRO A 12 7.19 13.08 -2.19
C PRO A 12 7.97 14.05 -3.05
N ARG A 13 8.13 15.27 -2.59
CA ARG A 13 9.14 16.18 -3.15
C ARG A 13 10.48 15.71 -2.63
N LEU A 14 11.29 15.22 -3.53
CA LEU A 14 12.74 15.19 -3.29
C LEU A 14 13.17 16.66 -3.21
N GLU A 15 13.40 17.18 -2.02
CA GLU A 15 14.06 18.48 -1.89
C GLU A 15 15.43 18.37 -2.55
N GLU A 16 15.68 19.16 -3.57
CA GLU A 16 17.00 19.27 -4.18
C GLU A 16 17.98 19.74 -3.09
N LYS A 17 18.94 18.87 -2.80
CA LYS A 17 20.01 19.18 -1.85
C LYS A 17 20.84 20.36 -2.32
N THR A 18 20.72 21.47 -1.63
CA THR A 18 21.79 22.45 -1.58
C THR A 18 22.60 22.22 -0.29
N SER A 19 23.85 21.75 -0.48
CA SER A 19 24.92 21.58 0.51
C SER A 19 25.08 20.25 1.26
N GLU A 20 26.28 19.81 1.21
CA GLU A 20 27.21 18.78 1.67
C GLU A 20 27.01 18.04 3.01
N GLU A 21 25.85 18.00 3.61
CA GLU A 21 25.57 17.07 4.72
C GLU A 21 24.61 15.99 4.22
N GLU A 22 25.00 14.71 4.34
CA GLU A 22 24.16 13.54 4.08
C GLU A 22 22.95 13.54 5.03
N LYS A 23 21.95 14.36 4.73
CA LYS A 23 20.65 14.24 5.41
C LYS A 23 20.01 12.93 4.95
N PRO A 24 19.48 12.13 5.88
CA PRO A 24 18.76 10.91 5.52
C PRO A 24 17.62 11.27 4.57
N LEU A 25 17.45 10.43 3.53
CA LEU A 25 16.38 10.58 2.57
C LEU A 25 15.04 10.29 3.27
N TYR A 26 14.33 11.33 3.67
CA TYR A 26 12.97 11.18 4.19
C TYR A 26 12.02 11.03 3.01
N THR A 27 11.35 9.90 2.92
CA THR A 27 10.23 9.71 1.99
C THR A 27 8.96 9.50 2.81
N CYS A 28 7.82 10.01 2.32
CA CYS A 28 6.53 9.63 2.88
C CYS A 28 6.21 8.17 2.49
N ASP A 29 5.24 7.56 3.14
CA ASP A 29 4.82 6.17 2.89
C ASP A 29 4.57 5.87 1.42
N ALA A 30 3.82 6.75 0.76
CA ALA A 30 3.52 6.64 -0.66
C ALA A 30 4.77 6.66 -1.55
N GLY A 31 5.72 7.55 -1.24
CA GLY A 31 7.00 7.63 -1.94
C GLY A 31 7.85 6.40 -1.75
N PHE A 32 7.90 5.87 -0.52
CA PHE A 32 8.62 4.66 -0.21
C PHE A 32 8.05 3.44 -0.97
N VAL A 33 6.72 3.26 -0.95
CA VAL A 33 6.04 2.19 -1.71
C VAL A 33 6.38 2.26 -3.20
N LYS A 34 6.30 3.47 -3.79
CA LYS A 34 6.67 3.66 -5.20
C LYS A 34 8.14 3.34 -5.44
N TRP A 35 9.03 3.78 -4.57
CA TRP A 35 10.47 3.52 -4.69
C TRP A 35 10.80 2.02 -4.69
N VAL A 36 10.15 1.24 -3.81
CA VAL A 36 10.29 -0.23 -3.76
C VAL A 36 9.86 -0.86 -5.09
N VAL A 37 8.69 -0.47 -5.61
CA VAL A 37 8.16 -1.03 -6.87
C VAL A 37 9.01 -0.57 -8.07
N ASP A 38 9.42 0.69 -8.11
CA ASP A 38 10.32 1.21 -9.16
C ASP A 38 11.63 0.43 -9.22
N GLY A 39 12.18 0.03 -8.08
CA GLY A 39 13.38 -0.81 -8.01
C GLY A 39 13.21 -2.15 -8.70
N LEU A 40 12.01 -2.71 -8.71
CA LEU A 40 11.70 -3.98 -9.36
C LEU A 40 11.43 -3.84 -10.86
N ILE A 41 10.76 -2.76 -11.26
CA ILE A 41 10.34 -2.60 -12.65
C ILE A 41 11.38 -1.93 -13.55
N ARG A 42 12.25 -1.08 -13.00
CA ARG A 42 13.30 -0.39 -13.77
C ARG A 42 14.19 -1.31 -14.61
N PRO A 43 14.64 -2.49 -14.12
CA PRO A 43 15.41 -3.43 -14.94
C PRO A 43 14.66 -3.96 -16.15
N ILE A 44 13.33 -3.89 -16.15
CA ILE A 44 12.46 -4.42 -17.21
C ILE A 44 12.04 -3.29 -18.17
N SER A 45 11.56 -2.17 -17.61
CA SER A 45 11.00 -1.05 -18.37
C SER A 45 12.02 0.03 -18.75
N GLY A 46 13.21 0.01 -18.13
CA GLY A 46 14.23 1.06 -18.28
C GLY A 46 13.92 2.35 -17.50
N SER A 47 12.73 2.48 -16.91
CA SER A 47 12.28 3.66 -16.15
C SER A 47 11.42 3.28 -14.97
N GLY A 48 11.23 4.21 -14.02
CA GLY A 48 10.21 4.07 -12.97
C GLY A 48 8.81 4.43 -13.46
N LEU A 49 7.81 4.16 -12.64
CA LEU A 49 6.41 4.51 -12.91
C LEU A 49 6.23 6.04 -12.98
N LEU A 50 5.42 6.48 -13.93
CA LEU A 50 5.03 7.89 -14.05
C LEU A 50 4.09 8.26 -12.91
N LEU A 51 4.24 9.47 -12.35
CA LEU A 51 3.48 9.91 -11.18
C LEU A 51 2.01 10.18 -11.48
N GLU A 52 1.71 10.88 -12.58
CA GLU A 52 0.35 11.34 -12.86
C GLU A 52 -0.67 10.20 -13.00
N PRO A 53 -0.37 9.08 -13.68
CA PRO A 53 -1.30 7.95 -13.71
C PRO A 53 -1.57 7.33 -12.34
N LEU A 54 -0.61 7.43 -11.39
CA LEU A 54 -0.76 6.83 -10.06
C LEU A 54 -1.73 7.59 -9.16
N LYS A 55 -2.05 8.84 -9.49
CA LYS A 55 -2.99 9.69 -8.75
C LYS A 55 -4.44 9.51 -9.18
N LYS A 56 -4.70 8.73 -10.23
CA LYS A 56 -6.06 8.51 -10.71
C LYS A 56 -6.93 7.89 -9.63
N GLU A 57 -8.14 8.40 -9.53
CA GLU A 57 -9.16 7.78 -8.70
C GLU A 57 -9.48 6.38 -9.20
N THR A 58 -9.52 5.45 -8.28
CA THR A 58 -9.93 4.08 -8.57
C THR A 58 -11.35 3.81 -8.17
N MET A 59 -11.92 2.95 -7.67
CA MET A 59 -13.32 2.85 -7.29
C MET A 59 -13.58 3.48 -5.93
N PHE A 60 -14.64 4.24 -5.83
CA PHE A 60 -15.11 4.80 -4.58
C PHE A 60 -16.16 3.92 -3.92
N PRO A 61 -16.15 3.79 -2.60
CA PRO A 61 -17.36 3.51 -1.87
C PRO A 61 -18.39 4.59 -2.23
N ASN A 62 -19.68 4.21 -2.32
CA ASN A 62 -20.76 5.17 -2.54
C ASN A 62 -20.80 6.15 -1.36
N GLU A 63 -20.07 7.23 -1.49
CA GLU A 63 -19.97 8.23 -0.46
C GLU A 63 -20.98 9.32 -0.69
N THR A 64 -21.65 9.66 0.36
CA THR A 64 -22.61 10.76 0.40
C THR A 64 -22.30 11.64 1.60
N GLY A 65 -22.66 12.90 1.49
CA GLY A 65 -22.56 13.82 2.60
C GLY A 65 -21.14 14.28 2.93
N TYR A 66 -20.77 14.25 4.20
CA TYR A 66 -19.55 14.86 4.71
C TYR A 66 -18.26 14.22 4.17
N ALA A 67 -18.23 12.91 4.04
CA ALA A 67 -17.06 12.21 3.52
C ALA A 67 -16.76 12.59 2.07
N TYR A 68 -17.78 12.76 1.23
CA TYR A 68 -17.63 13.25 -0.13
C TYR A 68 -17.02 14.67 -0.17
N ALA A 69 -17.58 15.60 0.59
CA ALA A 69 -17.06 16.96 0.67
C ALA A 69 -15.62 17.00 1.21
N MET A 70 -15.30 16.13 2.17
CA MET A 70 -13.95 15.99 2.70
C MET A 70 -12.97 15.46 1.67
N ASN A 71 -13.38 14.49 0.84
CA ASN A 71 -12.55 13.93 -0.22
C ASN A 71 -12.17 14.98 -1.28
N GLU A 72 -13.09 15.86 -1.64
CA GLU A 72 -12.80 16.94 -2.60
C GLU A 72 -11.69 17.90 -2.10
N VAL A 73 -11.54 18.04 -0.78
CA VAL A 73 -10.57 18.96 -0.17
C VAL A 73 -9.26 18.25 0.17
N TYR A 74 -9.31 17.02 0.68
CA TYR A 74 -8.17 16.36 1.36
C TYR A 74 -7.71 15.08 0.70
N ASP A 75 -8.36 14.58 -0.36
CA ASP A 75 -8.07 13.29 -0.98
C ASP A 75 -7.94 12.15 0.05
N ILE A 76 -9.02 11.92 0.78
CA ILE A 76 -9.05 10.92 1.86
C ILE A 76 -8.82 9.47 1.40
N TYR A 77 -8.82 9.22 0.09
CA TYR A 77 -8.54 7.93 -0.56
C TYR A 77 -7.16 7.84 -1.20
N PHE A 78 -6.30 8.83 -0.98
CA PHE A 78 -5.01 8.93 -1.66
C PHE A 78 -4.22 7.62 -1.61
N SER A 79 -3.98 7.07 -0.43
CA SER A 79 -3.18 5.85 -0.28
C SER A 79 -3.83 4.63 -0.93
N LEU A 80 -5.16 4.54 -0.92
CA LEU A 80 -5.88 3.46 -1.58
C LEU A 80 -5.72 3.53 -3.10
N ASN A 81 -5.94 4.71 -3.69
CA ASN A 81 -5.75 4.95 -5.12
C ASN A 81 -4.30 4.69 -5.52
N TRP A 82 -3.37 5.16 -4.72
CA TRP A 82 -1.93 5.06 -4.95
C TRP A 82 -1.45 3.61 -5.04
N VAL A 83 -1.73 2.77 -4.04
CA VAL A 83 -1.27 1.38 -4.04
C VAL A 83 -1.96 0.55 -5.14
N ARG A 84 -3.22 0.84 -5.46
CA ARG A 84 -3.97 0.20 -6.52
C ARG A 84 -3.38 0.50 -7.90
N ASN A 85 -3.12 1.76 -8.18
CA ASN A 85 -2.55 2.19 -9.46
C ASN A 85 -1.10 1.73 -9.62
N ILE A 86 -0.29 1.74 -8.56
CA ILE A 86 1.06 1.17 -8.58
C ILE A 86 1.03 -0.31 -8.94
N ALA A 87 0.13 -1.08 -8.30
CA ALA A 87 0.05 -2.51 -8.56
C ALA A 87 -0.43 -2.82 -9.98
N ALA A 88 -1.43 -2.08 -10.49
CA ALA A 88 -1.90 -2.22 -11.87
C ALA A 88 -0.81 -1.84 -12.88
N ALA A 89 -0.08 -0.74 -12.64
CA ALA A 89 1.02 -0.33 -13.50
C ALA A 89 2.17 -1.33 -13.49
N ALA A 90 2.53 -1.89 -12.33
CA ALA A 90 3.51 -2.96 -12.24
C ALA A 90 3.07 -4.21 -13.00
N ALA A 91 1.80 -4.63 -12.85
CA ALA A 91 1.24 -5.75 -13.60
C ALA A 91 1.29 -5.51 -15.11
N SER A 92 1.05 -4.27 -15.56
CA SER A 92 1.18 -3.88 -16.96
C SER A 92 2.60 -4.04 -17.48
N VAL A 93 3.61 -3.60 -16.72
CA VAL A 93 5.03 -3.76 -17.08
C VAL A 93 5.40 -5.23 -17.20
N PHE A 94 5.00 -6.07 -16.24
CA PHE A 94 5.35 -7.49 -16.24
C PHE A 94 4.65 -8.30 -17.33
N SER A 95 3.42 -7.94 -17.69
CA SER A 95 2.65 -8.68 -18.72
C SER A 95 2.88 -8.17 -20.13
N GLY A 96 3.36 -6.94 -20.29
CA GLY A 96 3.42 -6.24 -21.57
C GLY A 96 2.05 -5.76 -22.08
N HIS A 97 1.01 -5.78 -21.23
CA HIS A 97 -0.33 -5.28 -21.51
C HIS A 97 -0.68 -4.13 -20.58
N GLU A 98 -1.33 -3.11 -21.09
CA GLU A 98 -1.81 -2.01 -20.24
C GLU A 98 -3.08 -2.43 -19.51
N TYR A 99 -3.05 -2.33 -18.18
CA TYR A 99 -4.20 -2.58 -17.30
C TYR A 99 -4.61 -1.30 -16.60
N MET A 100 -5.91 -1.04 -16.59
CA MET A 100 -6.51 -0.21 -15.56
C MET A 100 -6.66 -1.03 -14.27
N PHE A 101 -6.78 -0.36 -13.12
CA PHE A 101 -6.89 -1.07 -11.83
C PHE A 101 -8.03 -2.10 -11.83
N GLU A 102 -9.20 -1.75 -12.36
CA GLU A 102 -10.41 -2.58 -12.37
C GLU A 102 -10.20 -3.92 -13.08
N ASP A 103 -9.38 -3.93 -14.12
CA ASP A 103 -9.15 -5.11 -14.99
C ASP A 103 -7.86 -5.86 -14.60
N SER A 104 -7.05 -5.28 -13.75
CA SER A 104 -5.71 -5.80 -13.42
C SER A 104 -5.72 -7.06 -12.53
N GLY A 105 -6.79 -7.26 -11.76
CA GLY A 105 -6.89 -8.37 -10.79
C GLY A 105 -5.88 -8.33 -9.65
N VAL A 106 -5.24 -7.17 -9.42
CA VAL A 106 -4.20 -7.03 -8.40
C VAL A 106 -4.75 -6.92 -6.99
N GLU A 107 -6.01 -6.49 -6.81
CA GLU A 107 -6.61 -6.37 -5.48
C GLU A 107 -6.89 -7.74 -4.86
N VAL A 108 -6.47 -7.92 -3.63
CA VAL A 108 -6.66 -9.16 -2.89
C VAL A 108 -8.02 -9.14 -2.20
N GLN A 109 -9.02 -9.73 -2.83
CA GLN A 109 -10.40 -9.74 -2.32
C GLN A 109 -10.85 -11.10 -1.76
N LYS A 110 -10.28 -12.18 -2.28
CA LYS A 110 -10.67 -13.55 -1.91
C LYS A 110 -9.44 -14.37 -1.58
N VAL A 111 -9.39 -14.86 -0.36
CA VAL A 111 -8.36 -15.79 0.08
C VAL A 111 -9.04 -17.07 0.55
N PRO A 112 -8.67 -18.24 -0.01
CA PRO A 112 -9.21 -19.50 0.45
C PRO A 112 -8.99 -19.68 1.93
N TYR A 113 -10.02 -20.10 2.61
CA TYR A 113 -10.03 -20.61 4.00
C TYR A 113 -9.98 -19.61 5.17
N ASN A 114 -9.78 -18.28 4.98
CA ASN A 114 -9.37 -17.61 6.21
C ASN A 114 -9.69 -16.14 6.44
N SER A 115 -10.39 -15.42 5.60
CA SER A 115 -10.54 -14.01 5.91
C SER A 115 -11.86 -13.40 5.47
N ILE A 116 -12.44 -12.68 6.37
CA ILE A 116 -13.59 -11.83 6.05
C ILE A 116 -13.03 -10.57 5.38
N TYR A 117 -13.11 -10.51 4.06
CA TYR A 117 -12.86 -9.30 3.30
C TYR A 117 -14.12 -8.45 3.26
N SER A 118 -13.99 -7.18 3.55
CA SER A 118 -15.03 -6.17 3.34
C SER A 118 -14.65 -5.27 2.16
N LYS A 119 -15.56 -5.14 1.19
CA LYS A 119 -15.30 -4.24 0.05
C LYS A 119 -15.13 -2.78 0.48
N ALA A 120 -15.77 -2.37 1.58
CA ALA A 120 -15.69 -1.02 2.11
C ALA A 120 -14.49 -0.77 3.04
N ALA A 121 -13.93 -1.83 3.63
CA ALA A 121 -12.92 -1.67 4.67
C ALA A 121 -11.65 -2.52 4.46
N GLY A 122 -11.67 -3.50 3.57
CA GLY A 122 -10.56 -4.44 3.40
C GLY A 122 -10.54 -5.53 4.49
N TYR A 123 -9.37 -5.87 4.98
CA TYR A 123 -9.10 -6.85 6.01
C TYR A 123 -8.85 -6.18 7.36
N ASN A 124 -9.19 -6.85 8.45
CA ASN A 124 -8.74 -6.44 9.77
C ASN A 124 -7.22 -6.67 9.90
N ILE A 125 -6.50 -5.71 10.47
CA ILE A 125 -5.03 -5.78 10.66
C ILE A 125 -4.64 -7.02 11.48
N THR A 126 -5.43 -7.41 12.47
CA THR A 126 -5.16 -8.61 13.29
C THR A 126 -5.20 -9.92 12.49
N ALA A 127 -5.88 -9.93 11.35
CA ALA A 127 -5.97 -11.10 10.46
C ALA A 127 -4.79 -11.21 9.48
N LEU A 128 -3.89 -10.24 9.43
CA LEU A 128 -2.81 -10.19 8.43
C LEU A 128 -1.84 -11.36 8.54
N LYS A 129 -1.47 -11.80 9.75
CA LYS A 129 -0.46 -12.86 9.90
C LYS A 129 -0.87 -14.18 9.25
N PRO A 130 -2.05 -14.76 9.53
CA PRO A 130 -2.50 -15.96 8.86
C PRO A 130 -2.73 -15.73 7.34
N LEU A 131 -3.16 -14.54 6.95
CA LEU A 131 -3.33 -14.17 5.56
C LEU A 131 -1.98 -14.19 4.81
N MET A 132 -0.97 -13.53 5.36
CA MET A 132 0.37 -13.46 4.79
C MET A 132 1.08 -14.81 4.80
N TYR A 133 0.83 -15.65 5.82
CA TYR A 133 1.31 -17.02 5.82
C TYR A 133 0.73 -17.85 4.67
N ASN A 134 -0.57 -17.71 4.40
CA ASN A 134 -1.20 -18.34 3.25
C ASN A 134 -0.53 -17.88 1.94
N PHE A 135 -0.30 -16.59 1.77
CA PHE A 135 0.36 -16.06 0.57
C PHE A 135 1.80 -16.55 0.41
N ALA A 136 2.56 -16.68 1.50
CA ALA A 136 3.91 -17.25 1.44
C ALA A 136 3.93 -18.67 0.84
N ILE A 137 2.85 -19.44 1.09
CA ILE A 137 2.70 -20.80 0.58
C ILE A 137 2.14 -20.83 -0.84
N THR A 138 1.07 -20.07 -1.09
CA THR A 138 0.29 -20.18 -2.34
C THR A 138 0.81 -19.28 -3.44
N GLU A 139 1.52 -18.22 -3.09
CA GLU A 139 2.00 -17.19 -4.01
C GLU A 139 3.46 -16.83 -3.75
N PRO A 140 4.37 -17.81 -3.75
CA PRO A 140 5.78 -17.57 -3.44
C PRO A 140 6.39 -16.54 -4.40
N GLY A 141 7.23 -15.65 -3.86
CA GLY A 141 7.91 -14.60 -4.63
C GLY A 141 7.07 -13.36 -4.91
N ARG A 142 5.84 -13.28 -4.40
CA ARG A 142 5.02 -12.08 -4.45
C ARG A 142 5.17 -11.28 -3.16
N PHE A 143 4.94 -9.97 -3.26
CA PHE A 143 4.80 -9.10 -2.11
C PHE A 143 3.55 -8.23 -2.26
N TYR A 144 3.19 -7.54 -1.20
CA TYR A 144 1.90 -6.87 -1.12
C TYR A 144 2.09 -5.43 -0.67
N LEU A 145 1.31 -4.55 -1.28
CA LEU A 145 1.16 -3.17 -0.82
C LEU A 145 -0.16 -3.07 -0.05
N GLY A 146 -0.12 -2.36 1.06
CA GLY A 146 -1.29 -2.13 1.88
C GLY A 146 -1.65 -0.65 1.94
N ALA A 147 -2.93 -0.33 1.76
CA ALA A 147 -3.50 0.96 2.11
C ALA A 147 -4.24 0.81 3.44
N ILE A 148 -3.75 1.50 4.46
CA ILE A 148 -4.31 1.43 5.81
C ILE A 148 -5.46 2.42 5.93
N ARG A 149 -6.59 1.92 6.44
CA ARG A 149 -7.81 2.68 6.66
C ARG A 149 -8.01 2.91 8.13
N HIS A 150 -7.98 4.16 8.54
CA HIS A 150 -8.34 4.56 9.89
C HIS A 150 -9.59 5.45 9.92
N THR A 151 -10.11 5.65 11.11
CA THR A 151 -11.23 6.54 11.35
C THR A 151 -10.73 7.78 12.06
N VAL A 152 -10.97 8.93 11.45
CA VAL A 152 -10.68 10.24 12.04
C VAL A 152 -11.96 10.93 12.44
N LYS A 153 -11.90 11.77 13.47
CA LYS A 153 -13.01 12.64 13.87
C LYS A 153 -12.81 14.03 13.31
N SER A 154 -13.81 14.53 12.62
CA SER A 154 -13.84 15.92 12.16
C SER A 154 -14.02 16.89 13.34
N GLU A 155 -13.80 18.18 13.12
CA GLU A 155 -14.09 19.24 14.10
C GLU A 155 -15.56 19.22 14.55
N GLY A 156 -16.49 18.79 13.70
CA GLY A 156 -17.91 18.58 14.02
C GLY A 156 -18.23 17.27 14.73
N GLY A 157 -17.22 16.46 15.09
CA GLY A 157 -17.39 15.17 15.78
C GLY A 157 -17.86 14.03 14.88
N GLN A 158 -17.96 14.22 13.58
CA GLN A 158 -18.30 13.17 12.63
C GLN A 158 -17.09 12.25 12.38
N GLU A 159 -17.34 10.96 12.34
CA GLU A 159 -16.32 9.96 12.03
C GLU A 159 -16.22 9.75 10.51
N VAL A 160 -15.01 9.85 9.97
CA VAL A 160 -14.70 9.65 8.56
C VAL A 160 -13.58 8.64 8.42
N ALA A 161 -13.79 7.68 7.53
CA ALA A 161 -12.74 6.74 7.16
C ALA A 161 -11.79 7.38 6.15
N VAL A 162 -10.49 7.28 6.42
CA VAL A 162 -9.44 7.86 5.58
C VAL A 162 -8.36 6.82 5.27
N TYR A 163 -7.72 6.96 4.13
CA TYR A 163 -6.60 6.13 3.67
C TYR A 163 -5.40 7.02 3.44
N THR A 164 -4.61 7.25 4.47
CA THR A 164 -3.46 8.17 4.44
C THR A 164 -2.12 7.49 4.57
N GLU A 165 -2.09 6.21 4.93
CA GLU A 165 -0.88 5.44 5.17
C GLU A 165 -0.78 4.23 4.26
N CYS A 166 0.48 3.89 3.91
CA CYS A 166 0.81 2.74 3.07
C CYS A 166 1.89 1.89 3.74
N ALA A 167 1.77 0.57 3.57
CA ALA A 167 2.80 -0.37 4.01
C ALA A 167 3.17 -1.37 2.92
N VAL A 168 4.36 -1.95 3.02
CA VAL A 168 4.84 -3.03 2.14
C VAL A 168 5.05 -4.29 2.97
N PHE A 169 4.55 -5.41 2.48
CA PHE A 169 4.58 -6.71 3.16
C PHE A 169 5.31 -7.73 2.29
N PHE A 170 6.34 -8.35 2.85
CA PHE A 170 7.08 -9.44 2.23
C PHE A 170 6.85 -10.74 3.03
N PRO A 171 5.85 -11.56 2.65
CA PRO A 171 5.66 -12.87 3.24
C PRO A 171 6.64 -13.87 2.63
N ILE A 172 7.52 -14.45 3.45
CA ILE A 172 8.61 -15.29 3.01
C ILE A 172 8.60 -16.61 3.79
N LEU A 173 8.86 -17.72 3.11
CA LEU A 173 9.30 -18.96 3.74
C LEU A 173 10.81 -19.10 3.53
N ASP A 174 11.56 -19.28 4.62
CA ASP A 174 12.97 -19.58 4.53
C ASP A 174 13.21 -20.99 3.97
N LYS A 175 14.48 -21.34 3.71
CA LYS A 175 14.88 -22.66 3.21
C LYS A 175 14.48 -23.85 4.12
N ASN A 176 14.12 -23.58 5.37
CA ASN A 176 13.66 -24.58 6.33
C ASN A 176 12.14 -24.60 6.45
N GLY A 177 11.41 -23.82 5.65
CA GLY A 177 9.95 -23.66 5.70
C GLY A 177 9.46 -22.77 6.85
N LYS A 178 10.35 -22.03 7.53
CA LYS A 178 9.96 -21.11 8.58
C LYS A 178 9.38 -19.82 7.97
N PHE A 179 8.19 -19.46 8.40
CA PHE A 179 7.53 -18.22 7.97
C PHE A 179 8.17 -16.98 8.61
N MET A 180 8.45 -16.03 7.76
CA MET A 180 8.89 -14.68 8.13
C MET A 180 7.99 -13.67 7.42
N LEU A 181 7.62 -12.60 8.10
CA LEU A 181 6.90 -11.48 7.55
C LEU A 181 7.70 -10.21 7.81
N VAL A 182 8.20 -9.62 6.75
CA VAL A 182 8.88 -8.33 6.80
C VAL A 182 7.89 -7.25 6.41
N ILE A 183 7.78 -6.22 7.24
CA ILE A 183 6.83 -5.11 7.08
C ILE A 183 7.61 -3.82 7.07
N PHE A 184 7.39 -3.01 6.04
CA PHE A 184 7.89 -1.65 5.99
C PHE A 184 6.74 -0.66 5.93
N GLU A 185 6.83 0.34 6.76
CA GLU A 185 5.97 1.50 6.75
C GLU A 185 6.83 2.73 6.96
N ASN A 186 6.61 3.78 6.18
CA ASN A 186 7.40 5.01 6.24
C ASN A 186 8.93 4.80 6.14
N GLY A 187 9.35 3.82 5.33
CA GLY A 187 10.76 3.44 5.19
C GLY A 187 11.37 2.74 6.40
N LYS A 188 10.57 2.41 7.41
CA LYS A 188 11.01 1.77 8.65
C LYS A 188 10.47 0.33 8.71
N GLU A 189 11.32 -0.60 9.12
CA GLU A 189 10.90 -1.98 9.37
C GLU A 189 10.17 -2.09 10.72
N TYR A 190 9.05 -2.83 10.72
CA TYR A 190 8.24 -3.11 11.88
C TYR A 190 8.24 -4.61 12.20
N ALA A 191 8.37 -4.95 13.48
CA ALA A 191 7.94 -6.27 13.95
C ALA A 191 6.41 -6.37 13.81
N PHE A 192 5.90 -7.57 13.49
CA PHE A 192 4.46 -7.75 13.30
C PHE A 192 3.62 -7.32 14.52
N SER A 193 4.10 -7.62 15.73
CA SER A 193 3.44 -7.21 16.98
C SER A 193 3.30 -5.70 17.12
N ASP A 194 4.34 -4.96 16.72
CA ASP A 194 4.37 -3.51 16.85
C ASP A 194 3.47 -2.86 15.79
N PHE A 195 3.48 -3.41 14.57
CA PHE A 195 2.58 -2.99 13.50
C PHE A 195 1.11 -3.19 13.90
N VAL A 196 0.75 -4.39 14.42
CA VAL A 196 -0.62 -4.65 14.89
C VAL A 196 -1.02 -3.73 16.03
N LYS A 197 -0.11 -3.44 16.95
CA LYS A 197 -0.38 -2.53 18.07
C LYS A 197 -0.59 -1.09 17.60
N ALA A 198 0.17 -0.65 16.60
CA ALA A 198 0.02 0.69 16.04
C ALA A 198 -1.34 0.87 15.33
N HIS A 199 -1.86 -0.21 14.72
CA HIS A 199 -3.04 -0.22 13.87
C HIS A 199 -4.15 -1.15 14.40
N GLU A 200 -4.29 -1.32 15.70
CA GLU A 200 -5.20 -2.32 16.29
C GLU A 200 -6.67 -2.13 15.93
N ASN A 201 -7.08 -0.88 15.64
CA ASN A 201 -8.45 -0.50 15.27
C ASN A 201 -8.61 -0.24 13.77
N ASP A 202 -7.55 -0.44 12.99
CA ASP A 202 -7.53 -0.14 11.57
C ASP A 202 -7.84 -1.36 10.72
N THR A 203 -8.16 -1.09 9.47
CA THR A 203 -8.30 -2.10 8.44
C THR A 203 -7.39 -1.78 7.26
N ILE A 204 -7.22 -2.74 6.35
CA ILE A 204 -6.26 -2.60 5.26
C ILE A 204 -6.77 -3.22 3.97
N HIS A 205 -6.66 -2.49 2.89
CA HIS A 205 -6.75 -3.05 1.55
C HIS A 205 -5.36 -3.49 1.08
N LEU A 206 -5.31 -4.67 0.48
CA LEU A 206 -4.07 -5.24 -0.04
C LEU A 206 -4.10 -5.32 -1.56
N THR A 207 -3.02 -4.91 -2.19
CA THR A 207 -2.76 -5.16 -3.59
C THR A 207 -1.52 -6.03 -3.77
N ARG A 208 -1.57 -6.91 -4.76
CA ARG A 208 -0.53 -7.88 -5.06
C ARG A 208 0.44 -7.29 -6.06
N ILE A 209 1.73 -7.38 -5.78
CA ILE A 209 2.79 -7.12 -6.74
C ILE A 209 3.35 -8.45 -7.23
N THR A 210 3.21 -8.69 -8.51
CA THR A 210 3.89 -9.81 -9.16
C THR A 210 5.35 -9.40 -9.36
N SER A 211 6.27 -10.15 -8.77
CA SER A 211 7.69 -10.00 -9.04
C SER A 211 8.15 -11.02 -10.07
N SER A 212 9.32 -10.84 -10.63
CA SER A 212 9.93 -11.86 -11.48
C SER A 212 10.30 -13.10 -10.66
N SER A 213 10.41 -14.27 -11.29
CA SER A 213 10.85 -15.51 -10.66
C SER A 213 12.24 -15.40 -9.98
N ASN A 214 12.99 -14.34 -10.29
CA ASN A 214 14.29 -14.05 -9.69
C ASN A 214 14.20 -13.38 -8.32
N PHE A 215 13.02 -12.95 -7.90
CA PHE A 215 12.78 -12.31 -6.60
C PHE A 215 12.56 -13.31 -5.45
N LEU A 216 12.61 -14.60 -5.74
CA LEU A 216 12.57 -15.62 -4.70
C LEU A 216 13.86 -15.53 -3.86
N PRO A 217 13.75 -15.44 -2.53
CA PRO A 217 14.92 -15.51 -1.65
C PRO A 217 15.61 -16.87 -1.88
N ARG A 218 16.91 -16.80 -2.20
CA ARG A 218 17.75 -17.99 -2.43
C ARG A 218 18.32 -18.53 -1.14
#